data_cadebb751d159112aa2e84ba077b54ac
#
_entry.id   cadebb751d159112aa2e84ba077b54ac
#
_cell.length_a   1.000
_cell.length_b   1.000
_cell.length_c   1.000
_cell.angle_alpha   90.00
_cell.angle_beta   90.00
_cell.angle_gamma   90.00
#
_symmetry.space_group_name_H-M   'P 1'
#
loop_
_entity.id
_entity.type
_entity.pdbx_description
1 polymer ?
#
loop_
_entity_poly.entity_id
_entity_poly.type
_entity_poly.pdbx_seq_one_letter_code
_entity_poly.pdbx_strand_id
1 'polypeptide(L)'
;ELLVEGLKKKLSNDLAKIVAEKEEQARIEADDKAREILIDAMRHGATDYVAEYTVSVVNIPSEDIKGKIIGKNGRNIHAFELKTGVDIDLDTSNTEIKLSSFDPVRREIARVAMERLIKDGRIQPTRIEEVVEKVTEEIERITFDAGKKLCHEVGVYNIPNGLIAMLGKFKYRFSYGQNLIKHTIEETKIGTKIAQELGLDVNTVKLGCLLHDIGKVSEDPDENHVQAGIRIAKKFNISPVVIACIAEHHEDQPFSSPESVAVYIADAISGARPGARYENHEEYMKRMEALEVIATSYDEVKKAYAVQAGRELRVILIPEKSKDDDVTLLASSIRDRVAKEVVVPGTVTVTVIRELRGQAQTK
;
A
#
# COMPACT_ATOMS: atom_id res chain seq x y z
N GLU A 1 -60.98 19.05 8.77
CA GLU A 1 -60.00 18.02 9.21
C GLU A 1 -59.48 17.20 8.04
N LEU A 2 -60.32 16.58 7.21
CA LEU A 2 -59.92 15.77 6.04
C LEU A 2 -59.05 16.53 5.00
N LEU A 3 -59.31 17.82 4.78
CA LEU A 3 -58.54 18.66 3.86
C LEU A 3 -57.09 18.96 4.37
N VAL A 4 -56.98 19.13 5.68
CA VAL A 4 -55.65 19.37 6.33
C VAL A 4 -54.83 18.09 6.34
N GLU A 5 -55.43 16.93 6.52
CA GLU A 5 -54.77 15.63 6.49
C GLU A 5 -54.33 15.26 5.07
N GLY A 6 -55.13 15.57 4.05
CA GLY A 6 -54.76 15.43 2.64
C GLY A 6 -53.58 16.33 2.23
N LEU A 7 -53.55 17.57 2.72
CA LEU A 7 -52.44 18.51 2.50
C LEU A 7 -51.15 18.05 3.19
N LYS A 8 -51.23 17.56 4.44
CA LYS A 8 -50.07 17.01 5.16
C LYS A 8 -49.45 15.81 4.42
N LYS A 9 -50.32 14.89 3.94
CA LYS A 9 -49.85 13.71 3.19
C LYS A 9 -49.20 14.08 1.85
N LYS A 10 -49.78 15.08 1.14
CA LYS A 10 -49.19 15.59 -0.10
C LYS A 10 -47.83 16.27 0.15
N LEU A 11 -47.73 17.11 1.17
CA LEU A 11 -46.52 17.79 1.55
C LEU A 11 -45.40 16.81 1.99
N SER A 12 -45.78 15.76 2.73
CA SER A 12 -44.84 14.69 3.13
C SER A 12 -44.28 13.92 1.93
N ASN A 13 -45.15 13.62 0.94
CA ASN A 13 -44.71 12.95 -0.30
C ASN A 13 -43.83 13.85 -1.16
N ASP A 14 -44.11 15.14 -1.26
CA ASP A 14 -43.34 16.10 -2.02
C ASP A 14 -41.95 16.32 -1.34
N LEU A 15 -41.91 16.39 -0.01
CA LEU A 15 -40.68 16.44 0.76
C LEU A 15 -39.81 15.17 0.57
N ALA A 16 -40.43 14.00 0.63
CA ALA A 16 -39.73 12.73 0.43
C ALA A 16 -39.13 12.66 -0.99
N LYS A 17 -39.84 13.18 -2.00
CA LYS A 17 -39.28 13.27 -3.37
C LYS A 17 -38.10 14.21 -3.49
N ILE A 18 -38.20 15.40 -2.90
CA ILE A 18 -37.12 16.39 -2.88
C ILE A 18 -35.90 15.84 -2.15
N VAL A 19 -36.08 15.14 -1.03
CA VAL A 19 -34.98 14.50 -0.29
C VAL A 19 -34.30 13.44 -1.15
N ALA A 20 -35.08 12.53 -1.77
CA ALA A 20 -34.55 11.49 -2.63
C ALA A 20 -33.78 12.05 -3.87
N GLU A 21 -34.30 13.11 -4.49
CA GLU A 21 -33.62 13.80 -5.60
C GLU A 21 -32.32 14.45 -5.15
N LYS A 22 -32.28 15.03 -3.93
CA LYS A 22 -31.09 15.64 -3.37
C LYS A 22 -30.08 14.61 -2.94
N GLU A 23 -30.48 13.46 -2.40
CA GLU A 23 -29.59 12.34 -2.07
C GLU A 23 -28.95 11.74 -3.34
N GLU A 24 -29.73 11.56 -4.41
CA GLU A 24 -29.21 11.06 -5.68
C GLU A 24 -28.24 12.07 -6.34
N GLN A 25 -28.57 13.36 -6.31
CA GLN A 25 -27.68 14.40 -6.80
C GLN A 25 -26.35 14.44 -6.01
N ALA A 26 -26.43 14.36 -4.67
CA ALA A 26 -25.24 14.29 -3.81
C ALA A 26 -24.38 13.05 -4.09
N ARG A 27 -25.00 11.91 -4.40
CA ARG A 27 -24.29 10.70 -4.80
C ARG A 27 -23.52 10.87 -6.11
N ILE A 28 -24.17 11.44 -7.13
CA ILE A 28 -23.54 11.70 -8.44
C ILE A 28 -22.37 12.67 -8.27
N GLU A 29 -22.54 13.76 -7.52
CA GLU A 29 -21.48 14.74 -7.24
C GLU A 29 -20.31 14.12 -6.47
N ALA A 30 -20.60 13.22 -5.52
CA ALA A 30 -19.57 12.47 -4.78
C ALA A 30 -18.78 11.52 -5.67
N ASP A 31 -19.45 10.79 -6.59
CA ASP A 31 -18.81 9.90 -7.56
C ASP A 31 -17.89 10.67 -8.52
N ASP A 32 -18.34 11.81 -9.03
CA ASP A 32 -17.54 12.66 -9.93
C ASP A 32 -16.33 13.24 -9.20
N LYS A 33 -16.50 13.66 -7.94
CA LYS A 33 -15.41 14.17 -7.12
C LYS A 33 -14.39 13.09 -6.77
N ALA A 34 -14.84 11.88 -6.45
CA ALA A 34 -13.99 10.72 -6.21
C ALA A 34 -13.15 10.39 -7.45
N ARG A 35 -13.75 10.44 -8.65
CA ARG A 35 -13.02 10.24 -9.92
C ARG A 35 -11.98 11.32 -10.16
N GLU A 36 -12.29 12.59 -9.90
CA GLU A 36 -11.34 13.70 -10.05
C GLU A 36 -10.12 13.52 -9.13
N ILE A 37 -10.36 13.15 -7.86
CA ILE A 37 -9.30 12.87 -6.88
C ILE A 37 -8.43 11.69 -7.34
N LEU A 38 -9.05 10.60 -7.83
CA LEU A 38 -8.34 9.44 -8.39
C LEU A 38 -7.45 9.82 -9.58
N ILE A 39 -7.96 10.61 -10.52
CA ILE A 39 -7.22 11.06 -11.70
C ILE A 39 -6.04 11.94 -11.28
N ASP A 40 -6.22 12.84 -10.31
CA ASP A 40 -5.15 13.70 -9.80
C ASP A 40 -4.06 12.86 -9.09
N ALA A 41 -4.46 11.90 -8.25
CA ALA A 41 -3.56 10.95 -7.62
C ALA A 41 -2.76 10.11 -8.64
N MET A 42 -3.42 9.63 -9.70
CA MET A 42 -2.78 8.87 -10.79
C MET A 42 -1.77 9.70 -11.57
N ARG A 43 -2.02 11.00 -11.78
CA ARG A 43 -1.09 11.90 -12.49
C ARG A 43 0.23 12.09 -11.76
N HIS A 44 0.21 12.12 -10.43
CA HIS A 44 1.39 12.39 -9.61
C HIS A 44 2.16 11.14 -9.19
N GLY A 45 1.59 9.95 -9.40
CA GLY A 45 2.11 8.69 -8.88
C GLY A 45 2.75 7.72 -9.88
N ALA A 46 2.80 8.06 -11.17
CA ALA A 46 3.08 7.07 -12.23
C ALA A 46 4.57 6.69 -12.40
N THR A 47 5.51 7.20 -11.61
CA THR A 47 6.92 7.18 -12.01
C THR A 47 7.91 6.40 -11.14
N ASP A 48 7.55 5.89 -9.94
CA ASP A 48 8.54 5.25 -9.07
C ASP A 48 8.09 3.87 -8.57
N TYR A 49 8.70 2.87 -9.18
CA TYR A 49 8.62 1.48 -8.76
C TYR A 49 9.86 1.06 -7.98
N VAL A 50 9.69 0.53 -6.77
CA VAL A 50 10.74 -0.18 -6.02
C VAL A 50 10.12 -1.36 -5.27
N ALA A 51 10.66 -2.57 -5.49
CA ALA A 51 10.27 -3.76 -4.74
C ALA A 51 10.72 -3.66 -3.26
N GLU A 52 9.95 -4.25 -2.36
CA GLU A 52 10.37 -4.39 -0.96
C GLU A 52 11.39 -5.53 -0.86
N TYR A 53 12.65 -5.18 -0.70
CA TYR A 53 13.72 -6.16 -0.50
C TYR A 53 14.18 -6.19 0.96
N THR A 54 14.31 -7.38 1.52
CA THR A 54 15.00 -7.61 2.80
C THR A 54 16.52 -7.70 2.64
N VAL A 55 17.00 -7.60 1.42
CA VAL A 55 18.39 -7.77 1.03
C VAL A 55 18.90 -6.53 0.29
N SER A 56 20.08 -6.05 0.66
CA SER A 56 20.83 -5.04 -0.09
C SER A 56 22.08 -5.65 -0.69
N VAL A 57 22.44 -5.25 -1.91
CA VAL A 57 23.63 -5.73 -2.62
C VAL A 57 24.73 -4.68 -2.57
N VAL A 58 25.97 -5.09 -2.28
CA VAL A 58 27.17 -4.27 -2.36
C VAL A 58 28.13 -4.88 -3.36
N ASN A 59 28.53 -4.10 -4.35
CA ASN A 59 29.50 -4.54 -5.36
C ASN A 59 30.93 -4.51 -4.79
N ILE A 60 31.69 -5.56 -5.07
CA ILE A 60 33.11 -5.66 -4.72
C ILE A 60 33.99 -5.63 -5.97
N PRO A 61 35.08 -4.86 -5.98
CA PRO A 61 35.92 -4.68 -7.17
C PRO A 61 36.77 -5.92 -7.51
N SER A 62 37.00 -6.81 -6.56
CA SER A 62 37.76 -8.05 -6.77
C SER A 62 37.43 -9.10 -5.72
N GLU A 63 37.68 -10.37 -6.05
CA GLU A 63 37.47 -11.50 -5.15
C GLU A 63 38.39 -11.44 -3.89
N ASP A 64 39.58 -10.84 -4.01
CA ASP A 64 40.47 -10.66 -2.86
C ASP A 64 39.85 -9.87 -1.71
N ILE A 65 38.90 -9.04 -2.00
CA ILE A 65 38.17 -8.24 -0.98
C ILE A 65 37.29 -9.13 -0.12
N LYS A 66 36.71 -10.21 -0.65
CA LYS A 66 35.98 -11.19 0.16
C LYS A 66 36.83 -11.73 1.28
N GLY A 67 38.08 -12.14 0.97
CA GLY A 67 38.99 -12.63 1.98
C GLY A 67 39.31 -11.61 3.08
N LYS A 68 39.37 -10.31 2.73
CA LYS A 68 39.55 -9.23 3.72
C LYS A 68 38.27 -9.00 4.55
N ILE A 69 37.09 -9.11 3.95
CA ILE A 69 35.82 -9.00 4.66
C ILE A 69 35.69 -10.13 5.67
N ILE A 70 35.97 -11.36 5.27
CA ILE A 70 35.98 -12.53 6.18
C ILE A 70 36.99 -12.33 7.30
N GLY A 71 38.22 -12.02 6.91
CA GLY A 71 39.34 -11.91 7.83
C GLY A 71 39.82 -13.28 8.37
N LYS A 72 40.91 -13.28 9.12
CA LYS A 72 41.45 -14.52 9.70
C LYS A 72 40.44 -15.13 10.67
N ASN A 73 40.05 -16.38 10.39
CA ASN A 73 39.04 -17.13 11.18
C ASN A 73 37.67 -16.42 11.27
N GLY A 74 37.25 -15.67 10.25
CA GLY A 74 35.96 -15.01 10.22
C GLY A 74 35.80 -13.77 11.13
N ARG A 75 36.89 -13.29 11.75
CA ARG A 75 36.82 -12.24 12.77
C ARG A 75 36.25 -10.91 12.30
N ASN A 76 36.47 -10.54 11.03
CA ASN A 76 36.00 -9.26 10.51
C ASN A 76 34.51 -9.31 10.16
N ILE A 77 34.08 -10.38 9.50
CA ILE A 77 32.63 -10.59 9.21
C ILE A 77 31.83 -10.67 10.50
N HIS A 78 32.30 -11.44 11.48
CA HIS A 78 31.64 -11.56 12.77
C HIS A 78 31.55 -10.21 13.52
N ALA A 79 32.63 -9.41 13.50
CA ALA A 79 32.61 -8.07 14.11
C ALA A 79 31.62 -7.14 13.42
N PHE A 80 31.50 -7.23 12.08
CA PHE A 80 30.56 -6.44 11.31
C PHE A 80 29.11 -6.83 11.60
N GLU A 81 28.80 -8.12 11.55
CA GLU A 81 27.46 -8.65 11.86
C GLU A 81 27.02 -8.31 13.28
N LEU A 82 27.93 -8.48 14.25
CA LEU A 82 27.66 -8.13 15.65
C LEU A 82 27.38 -6.64 15.82
N LYS A 83 28.12 -5.76 15.14
CA LYS A 83 27.98 -4.30 15.29
C LYS A 83 26.78 -3.74 14.54
N THR A 84 26.43 -4.32 13.40
CA THR A 84 25.31 -3.84 12.55
C THR A 84 23.99 -4.54 12.80
N GLY A 85 24.01 -5.79 13.28
CA GLY A 85 22.84 -6.66 13.35
C GLY A 85 22.30 -7.05 11.96
N VAL A 86 23.22 -7.17 10.97
CA VAL A 86 22.90 -7.50 9.57
C VAL A 86 23.75 -8.67 9.13
N ASP A 87 23.12 -9.71 8.59
CA ASP A 87 23.78 -10.90 8.09
C ASP A 87 24.46 -10.62 6.73
N ILE A 88 25.64 -11.22 6.51
CA ILE A 88 26.40 -11.10 5.28
C ILE A 88 26.42 -12.44 4.56
N ASP A 89 25.90 -12.46 3.33
CA ASP A 89 26.02 -13.60 2.41
C ASP A 89 27.08 -13.29 1.33
N LEU A 90 28.13 -14.11 1.31
CA LEU A 90 29.27 -14.02 0.41
C LEU A 90 29.24 -15.03 -0.73
N ASP A 91 28.30 -15.98 -0.73
CA ASP A 91 28.33 -17.14 -1.61
C ASP A 91 27.68 -16.91 -2.98
N THR A 92 27.00 -15.79 -3.17
CA THR A 92 26.08 -15.57 -4.29
C THR A 92 26.75 -15.21 -5.62
N SER A 93 27.88 -14.52 -5.61
CA SER A 93 28.66 -14.17 -6.81
C SER A 93 30.08 -13.75 -6.46
N ASN A 94 30.99 -13.72 -7.44
CA ASN A 94 32.36 -13.28 -7.21
C ASN A 94 32.52 -11.75 -7.13
N THR A 95 31.47 -10.99 -7.47
CA THR A 95 31.54 -9.53 -7.58
C THR A 95 30.53 -8.81 -6.69
N GLU A 96 29.73 -9.55 -5.89
CA GLU A 96 28.68 -9.00 -5.06
C GLU A 96 28.65 -9.67 -3.70
N ILE A 97 28.24 -8.91 -2.70
CA ILE A 97 27.86 -9.41 -1.37
C ILE A 97 26.44 -8.98 -1.07
N LYS A 98 25.70 -9.83 -0.39
CA LYS A 98 24.33 -9.53 0.04
C LYS A 98 24.31 -9.27 1.54
N LEU A 99 23.58 -8.24 1.92
CA LEU A 99 23.33 -7.84 3.30
C LEU A 99 21.86 -8.04 3.60
N SER A 100 21.55 -8.90 4.58
CA SER A 100 20.18 -9.29 4.92
C SER A 100 19.78 -8.79 6.30
N SER A 101 18.65 -8.10 6.39
CA SER A 101 18.03 -7.68 7.64
C SER A 101 16.58 -7.26 7.42
N PHE A 102 15.71 -7.51 8.39
CA PHE A 102 14.34 -7.01 8.41
C PHE A 102 14.27 -5.49 8.62
N ASP A 103 15.24 -4.93 9.35
CA ASP A 103 15.30 -3.49 9.60
C ASP A 103 16.00 -2.79 8.42
N PRO A 104 15.24 -2.01 7.61
CA PRO A 104 15.80 -1.34 6.45
C PRO A 104 16.81 -0.23 6.81
N VAL A 105 16.71 0.35 8.01
CA VAL A 105 17.67 1.37 8.47
C VAL A 105 19.00 0.71 8.85
N ARG A 106 18.98 -0.40 9.61
CA ARG A 106 20.20 -1.19 9.90
C ARG A 106 20.85 -1.70 8.61
N ARG A 107 20.05 -2.17 7.67
CA ARG A 107 20.53 -2.64 6.36
C ARG A 107 21.21 -1.53 5.57
N GLU A 108 20.64 -0.32 5.57
CA GLU A 108 21.27 0.85 4.90
C GLU A 108 22.57 1.28 5.60
N ILE A 109 22.60 1.29 6.94
CA ILE A 109 23.83 1.55 7.71
C ILE A 109 24.92 0.53 7.32
N ALA A 110 24.57 -0.76 7.30
CA ALA A 110 25.49 -1.82 6.91
C ALA A 110 25.99 -1.65 5.46
N ARG A 111 25.09 -1.33 4.52
CA ARG A 111 25.44 -1.10 3.12
C ARG A 111 26.46 0.04 2.95
N VAL A 112 26.16 1.20 3.53
CA VAL A 112 27.05 2.38 3.45
C VAL A 112 28.35 2.14 4.18
N ALA A 113 28.32 1.49 5.35
CA ALA A 113 29.54 1.13 6.08
C ALA A 113 30.43 0.18 5.30
N MET A 114 29.84 -0.86 4.68
CA MET A 114 30.58 -1.83 3.87
C MET A 114 31.22 -1.17 2.65
N GLU A 115 30.50 -0.32 1.92
CA GLU A 115 31.05 0.45 0.78
C GLU A 115 32.26 1.32 1.19
N ARG A 116 32.18 1.97 2.37
CA ARG A 116 33.27 2.77 2.90
C ARG A 116 34.49 1.93 3.29
N LEU A 117 34.25 0.78 3.94
CA LEU A 117 35.34 -0.15 4.30
C LEU A 117 36.03 -0.72 3.08
N ILE A 118 35.26 -1.08 2.04
CA ILE A 118 35.84 -1.55 0.75
C ILE A 118 36.67 -0.45 0.11
N LYS A 119 36.19 0.78 0.06
CA LYS A 119 36.87 1.94 -0.50
C LYS A 119 38.13 2.30 0.29
N ASP A 120 38.11 2.20 1.64
CA ASP A 120 39.26 2.46 2.52
C ASP A 120 40.31 1.33 2.43
N GLY A 121 39.90 0.10 2.09
CA GLY A 121 40.75 -1.08 1.97
C GLY A 121 41.21 -1.66 3.31
N ARG A 122 40.92 -1.03 4.43
CA ARG A 122 41.27 -1.46 5.79
C ARG A 122 40.06 -2.07 6.47
N ILE A 123 39.92 -3.39 6.43
CA ILE A 123 38.80 -4.12 7.02
C ILE A 123 39.35 -4.90 8.23
N GLN A 124 39.26 -4.28 9.41
CA GLN A 124 39.65 -4.83 10.71
C GLN A 124 38.60 -4.50 11.76
N PRO A 125 38.42 -5.28 12.82
CA PRO A 125 37.34 -5.09 13.80
C PRO A 125 37.22 -3.65 14.33
N THR A 126 38.31 -3.06 14.82
CA THR A 126 38.29 -1.67 15.33
C THR A 126 37.86 -0.66 14.27
N ARG A 127 38.35 -0.85 13.02
CA ARG A 127 37.97 0.04 11.92
C ARG A 127 36.52 -0.14 11.50
N ILE A 128 35.99 -1.36 11.55
CA ILE A 128 34.58 -1.67 11.33
C ILE A 128 33.72 -0.93 12.34
N GLU A 129 34.03 -1.03 13.64
CA GLU A 129 33.30 -0.34 14.70
C GLU A 129 33.27 1.18 14.50
N GLU A 130 34.43 1.80 14.20
CA GLU A 130 34.54 3.24 13.93
C GLU A 130 33.70 3.69 12.72
N VAL A 131 33.74 2.92 11.62
CA VAL A 131 33.02 3.27 10.40
C VAL A 131 31.51 3.10 10.60
N VAL A 132 31.07 2.00 11.22
CA VAL A 132 29.67 1.75 11.50
C VAL A 132 29.09 2.83 12.42
N GLU A 133 29.81 3.23 13.47
CA GLU A 133 29.37 4.29 14.40
C GLU A 133 29.16 5.63 13.67
N LYS A 134 30.13 6.07 12.85
CA LYS A 134 30.01 7.29 12.06
C LYS A 134 28.85 7.24 11.06
N VAL A 135 28.69 6.09 10.39
CA VAL A 135 27.57 5.92 9.44
C VAL A 135 26.24 5.93 10.16
N THR A 136 26.16 5.34 11.35
CA THR A 136 24.93 5.36 12.17
C THR A 136 24.53 6.80 12.49
N GLU A 137 25.44 7.63 13.00
CA GLU A 137 25.17 9.05 13.30
C GLU A 137 24.70 9.83 12.04
N GLU A 138 25.33 9.56 10.91
CA GLU A 138 24.96 10.20 9.65
C GLU A 138 23.55 9.78 9.16
N ILE A 139 23.25 8.49 9.21
CA ILE A 139 21.95 7.96 8.79
C ILE A 139 20.83 8.44 9.75
N GLU A 140 21.10 8.49 11.05
CA GLU A 140 20.16 9.06 12.03
C GLU A 140 19.83 10.52 11.73
N ARG A 141 20.84 11.34 11.38
CA ARG A 141 20.62 12.74 10.98
C ARG A 141 19.81 12.82 9.68
N ILE A 142 20.18 12.04 8.66
CA ILE A 142 19.44 12.00 7.38
C ILE A 142 17.98 11.56 7.61
N THR A 143 17.78 10.58 8.46
CA THR A 143 16.45 10.09 8.85
C THR A 143 15.64 11.20 9.53
N PHE A 144 16.22 11.87 10.51
CA PHE A 144 15.54 12.98 11.20
C PHE A 144 15.17 14.13 10.26
N ASP A 145 16.08 14.50 9.35
CA ASP A 145 15.83 15.53 8.35
C ASP A 145 14.73 15.11 7.36
N ALA A 146 14.66 13.82 7.00
CA ALA A 146 13.59 13.29 6.16
C ALA A 146 12.23 13.37 6.86
N GLY A 147 12.16 13.05 8.16
CA GLY A 147 10.95 13.20 8.96
C GLY A 147 10.48 14.66 9.06
N LYS A 148 11.40 15.60 9.25
CA LYS A 148 11.09 17.03 9.23
C LYS A 148 10.53 17.48 7.88
N LYS A 149 11.16 17.06 6.78
CA LYS A 149 10.68 17.38 5.44
C LYS A 149 9.30 16.82 5.18
N LEU A 150 9.03 15.58 5.58
CA LEU A 150 7.72 14.95 5.48
C LEU A 150 6.65 15.79 6.20
N CYS A 151 6.86 16.11 7.48
CA CYS A 151 5.93 16.93 8.26
C CYS A 151 5.68 18.30 7.63
N HIS A 152 6.74 18.95 7.14
CA HIS A 152 6.63 20.25 6.46
C HIS A 152 5.82 20.15 5.16
N GLU A 153 6.05 19.13 4.34
CA GLU A 153 5.39 18.94 3.05
C GLU A 153 3.89 18.68 3.18
N VAL A 154 3.49 17.95 4.22
CA VAL A 154 2.06 17.73 4.52
C VAL A 154 1.42 18.85 5.35
N GLY A 155 2.20 19.85 5.76
CA GLY A 155 1.72 21.00 6.53
C GLY A 155 1.29 20.64 7.95
N VAL A 156 1.98 19.70 8.60
CA VAL A 156 1.79 19.33 10.00
C VAL A 156 2.99 19.80 10.81
N TYR A 157 2.72 20.63 11.81
CA TYR A 157 3.73 21.27 12.64
C TYR A 157 3.55 20.86 14.12
N ASN A 158 4.54 21.18 14.95
CA ASN A 158 4.53 20.88 16.39
C ASN A 158 4.51 19.39 16.74
N ILE A 159 5.15 18.56 15.90
CA ILE A 159 5.34 17.14 16.15
C ILE A 159 6.55 16.95 17.10
N PRO A 160 6.45 16.10 18.13
CA PRO A 160 7.58 15.77 19.00
C PRO A 160 8.77 15.20 18.21
N ASN A 161 10.00 15.63 18.58
CA ASN A 161 11.21 15.19 17.87
C ASN A 161 11.36 13.66 17.78
N GLY A 162 10.96 12.94 18.83
CA GLY A 162 10.98 11.47 18.82
C GLY A 162 10.06 10.88 17.75
N LEU A 163 8.89 11.48 17.52
CA LEU A 163 7.95 11.04 16.49
C LEU A 163 8.45 11.43 15.10
N ILE A 164 9.07 12.62 14.96
CA ILE A 164 9.73 13.04 13.71
C ILE A 164 10.84 12.05 13.32
N ALA A 165 11.67 11.61 14.27
CA ALA A 165 12.70 10.62 14.02
C ALA A 165 12.12 9.26 13.55
N MET A 166 10.99 8.85 14.10
CA MET A 166 10.28 7.64 13.66
C MET A 166 9.70 7.80 12.26
N LEU A 167 9.02 8.90 11.97
CA LEU A 167 8.49 9.22 10.63
C LEU A 167 9.61 9.27 9.58
N GLY A 168 10.80 9.71 9.96
CA GLY A 168 11.95 9.72 9.07
C GLY A 168 12.42 8.35 8.61
N LYS A 169 12.21 7.29 9.42
CA LYS A 169 12.51 5.90 9.04
C LYS A 169 11.70 5.45 7.81
N PHE A 170 10.57 6.12 7.50
CA PHE A 170 9.78 5.89 6.28
C PHE A 170 10.58 6.06 4.99
N LYS A 171 11.67 6.84 5.03
CA LYS A 171 12.60 7.00 3.91
C LYS A 171 13.14 5.68 3.39
N TYR A 172 13.40 4.74 4.29
CA TYR A 172 13.99 3.45 3.98
C TYR A 172 12.99 2.30 3.99
N ARG A 173 11.72 2.58 4.36
CA ARG A 173 10.67 1.58 4.41
C ARG A 173 9.81 1.63 3.15
N PHE A 174 9.60 0.45 2.60
CA PHE A 174 8.69 0.22 1.48
C PHE A 174 7.55 -0.67 1.96
N SER A 175 6.38 -0.48 1.41
CA SER A 175 5.22 -1.32 1.67
C SER A 175 4.47 -1.50 0.36
N TYR A 176 4.24 -2.76 -0.04
CA TYR A 176 3.60 -3.10 -1.31
C TYR A 176 4.21 -2.40 -2.55
N GLY A 177 5.52 -2.20 -2.56
CA GLY A 177 6.24 -1.58 -3.67
C GLY A 177 6.28 -0.05 -3.65
N GLN A 178 5.68 0.60 -2.66
CA GLN A 178 5.66 2.05 -2.52
C GLN A 178 6.52 2.49 -1.34
N ASN A 179 7.34 3.53 -1.54
CA ASN A 179 8.07 4.16 -0.44
C ASN A 179 7.10 4.87 0.52
N LEU A 180 7.22 4.62 1.82
CA LEU A 180 6.28 5.14 2.81
C LEU A 180 6.25 6.67 2.89
N ILE A 181 7.35 7.40 2.65
CA ILE A 181 7.31 8.87 2.60
C ILE A 181 6.38 9.35 1.48
N LYS A 182 6.52 8.77 0.28
CA LYS A 182 5.70 9.16 -0.88
C LYS A 182 4.24 8.81 -0.67
N HIS A 183 3.97 7.61 -0.18
CA HIS A 183 2.63 7.16 0.17
C HIS A 183 1.96 8.10 1.18
N THR A 184 2.63 8.39 2.30
CA THR A 184 2.10 9.26 3.35
C THR A 184 1.83 10.69 2.86
N ILE A 185 2.70 11.26 2.01
CA ILE A 185 2.48 12.58 1.41
C ILE A 185 1.23 12.59 0.54
N GLU A 186 1.09 11.59 -0.31
CA GLU A 186 -0.04 11.46 -1.24
C GLU A 186 -1.34 11.24 -0.50
N GLU A 187 -1.38 10.27 0.40
CA GLU A 187 -2.53 9.99 1.26
C GLU A 187 -2.97 11.24 2.04
N THR A 188 -2.02 11.96 2.67
CA THR A 188 -2.34 13.18 3.41
C THR A 188 -2.93 14.26 2.50
N LYS A 189 -2.46 14.40 1.25
CA LYS A 189 -3.04 15.32 0.27
C LYS A 189 -4.47 14.93 -0.10
N ILE A 190 -4.71 13.64 -0.33
CA ILE A 190 -6.03 13.09 -0.64
C ILE A 190 -6.98 13.30 0.55
N GLY A 191 -6.58 12.86 1.76
CA GLY A 191 -7.37 13.00 2.98
C GLY A 191 -7.69 14.47 3.31
N THR A 192 -6.74 15.38 3.07
CA THR A 192 -6.96 16.81 3.23
C THR A 192 -8.07 17.33 2.30
N LYS A 193 -8.06 16.93 1.03
CA LYS A 193 -9.12 17.29 0.08
C LYS A 193 -10.48 16.72 0.50
N ILE A 194 -10.53 15.46 0.88
CA ILE A 194 -11.76 14.82 1.38
C ILE A 194 -12.29 15.58 2.60
N ALA A 195 -11.44 15.88 3.57
CA ALA A 195 -11.84 16.60 4.78
C ALA A 195 -12.39 18.02 4.48
N GLN A 196 -11.76 18.75 3.55
CA GLN A 196 -12.23 20.07 3.12
C GLN A 196 -13.59 20.02 2.44
N GLU A 197 -13.82 19.07 1.52
CA GLU A 197 -15.08 18.94 0.79
C GLU A 197 -16.23 18.50 1.70
N LEU A 198 -15.93 17.65 2.70
CA LEU A 198 -16.95 17.13 3.63
C LEU A 198 -17.11 18.00 4.91
N GLY A 199 -16.32 19.06 5.07
CA GLY A 199 -16.36 19.93 6.26
C GLY A 199 -15.88 19.26 7.54
N LEU A 200 -14.97 18.27 7.44
CA LEU A 200 -14.36 17.56 8.58
C LEU A 200 -13.21 18.36 9.19
N ASP A 201 -12.73 17.93 10.37
CA ASP A 201 -11.51 18.51 10.94
C ASP A 201 -10.27 18.13 10.13
N VAL A 202 -9.84 19.07 9.27
CA VAL A 202 -8.68 18.91 8.39
C VAL A 202 -7.40 18.58 9.14
N ASN A 203 -7.22 19.12 10.36
CA ASN A 203 -6.01 18.86 11.15
C ASN A 203 -5.98 17.43 11.68
N THR A 204 -7.11 16.94 12.16
CA THR A 204 -7.27 15.55 12.60
C THR A 204 -7.02 14.57 11.45
N VAL A 205 -7.63 14.79 10.27
CA VAL A 205 -7.43 13.92 9.10
C VAL A 205 -5.97 13.96 8.63
N LYS A 206 -5.34 15.14 8.55
CA LYS A 206 -3.91 15.25 8.19
C LYS A 206 -3.01 14.47 9.14
N LEU A 207 -3.25 14.60 10.43
CA LEU A 207 -2.44 13.90 11.42
C LEU A 207 -2.74 12.39 11.43
N GLY A 208 -3.98 12.00 11.18
CA GLY A 208 -4.39 10.61 10.98
C GLY A 208 -3.64 9.98 9.80
N CYS A 209 -3.71 10.59 8.62
CA CYS A 209 -2.99 10.13 7.43
C CYS A 209 -1.46 10.10 7.63
N LEU A 210 -0.89 11.13 8.32
CA LEU A 210 0.55 11.15 8.60
C LEU A 210 0.99 9.98 9.48
N LEU A 211 0.14 9.51 10.40
CA LEU A 211 0.50 8.57 11.44
C LEU A 211 -0.11 7.17 11.27
N HIS A 212 -1.04 6.94 10.31
CA HIS A 212 -1.73 5.66 10.18
C HIS A 212 -0.78 4.46 10.15
N ASP A 213 0.32 4.58 9.45
CA ASP A 213 1.33 3.56 9.21
C ASP A 213 2.58 3.67 10.13
N ILE A 214 2.55 4.52 11.17
CA ILE A 214 3.73 4.73 12.03
C ILE A 214 4.21 3.44 12.71
N GLY A 215 3.35 2.47 12.89
CA GLY A 215 3.71 1.18 13.46
C GLY A 215 4.60 0.33 12.57
N LYS A 216 4.64 0.57 11.25
CA LYS A 216 5.53 -0.15 10.31
C LYS A 216 7.02 0.07 10.57
N VAL A 217 7.38 1.06 11.39
CA VAL A 217 8.77 1.29 11.83
C VAL A 217 9.01 0.84 13.27
N SER A 218 8.10 0.06 13.85
CA SER A 218 8.33 -0.65 15.13
C SER A 218 9.48 -1.64 14.99
N GLU A 219 10.25 -1.79 16.03
CA GLU A 219 11.37 -2.75 16.09
C GLU A 219 10.92 -4.14 16.58
N ASP A 220 9.66 -4.26 17.00
CA ASP A 220 9.07 -5.53 17.42
C ASP A 220 8.47 -6.26 16.20
N PRO A 221 9.08 -7.36 15.74
CA PRO A 221 8.64 -8.09 14.55
C PRO A 221 7.32 -8.84 14.76
N ASP A 222 6.96 -9.16 15.99
CA ASP A 222 5.77 -9.95 16.33
C ASP A 222 4.53 -9.06 16.54
N GLU A 223 4.71 -7.74 16.65
CA GLU A 223 3.62 -6.80 16.88
C GLU A 223 3.00 -6.34 15.56
N ASN A 224 1.68 -6.48 15.43
CA ASN A 224 0.94 -5.92 14.30
C ASN A 224 1.16 -4.39 14.22
N HIS A 225 1.41 -3.85 13.01
CA HIS A 225 1.70 -2.43 12.81
C HIS A 225 0.60 -1.50 13.34
N VAL A 226 -0.68 -1.91 13.32
CA VAL A 226 -1.78 -1.13 13.90
C VAL A 226 -1.60 -1.00 15.41
N GLN A 227 -1.33 -2.11 16.11
CA GLN A 227 -1.12 -2.12 17.57
C GLN A 227 0.15 -1.34 17.93
N ALA A 228 1.24 -1.53 17.19
CA ALA A 228 2.45 -0.74 17.34
C ALA A 228 2.19 0.75 17.13
N GLY A 229 1.41 1.14 16.13
CA GLY A 229 1.01 2.51 15.82
C GLY A 229 0.23 3.13 16.99
N ILE A 230 -0.77 2.42 17.52
CA ILE A 230 -1.55 2.84 18.69
C ILE A 230 -0.63 3.07 19.90
N ARG A 231 0.27 2.14 20.19
CA ARG A 231 1.22 2.23 21.31
C ARG A 231 2.14 3.43 21.16
N ILE A 232 2.69 3.65 19.96
CA ILE A 232 3.54 4.80 19.65
C ILE A 232 2.76 6.10 19.82
N ALA A 233 1.57 6.23 19.24
CA ALA A 233 0.74 7.42 19.34
C ALA A 233 0.38 7.75 20.79
N LYS A 234 0.03 6.76 21.61
CA LYS A 234 -0.20 6.92 23.05
C LYS A 234 1.04 7.42 23.78
N LYS A 235 2.23 6.89 23.46
CA LYS A 235 3.51 7.32 24.07
C LYS A 235 3.80 8.80 23.83
N PHE A 236 3.38 9.34 22.71
CA PHE A 236 3.56 10.75 22.37
C PHE A 236 2.34 11.63 22.66
N ASN A 237 1.36 11.15 23.43
CA ASN A 237 0.15 11.86 23.82
C ASN A 237 -0.65 12.40 22.61
N ILE A 238 -0.72 11.63 21.53
CA ILE A 238 -1.55 11.95 20.37
C ILE A 238 -3.03 11.85 20.77
N SER A 239 -3.87 12.71 20.18
CA SER A 239 -5.30 12.77 20.51
C SER A 239 -6.03 11.44 20.28
N PRO A 240 -7.04 11.10 21.09
CA PRO A 240 -7.79 9.86 20.94
C PRO A 240 -8.43 9.69 19.56
N VAL A 241 -8.88 10.77 18.93
CA VAL A 241 -9.49 10.74 17.59
C VAL A 241 -8.47 10.31 16.53
N VAL A 242 -7.24 10.85 16.62
CA VAL A 242 -6.15 10.42 15.69
C VAL A 242 -5.73 8.99 15.98
N ILE A 243 -5.71 8.56 17.24
CA ILE A 243 -5.44 7.16 17.60
C ILE A 243 -6.52 6.24 17.01
N ALA A 244 -7.78 6.67 17.01
CA ALA A 244 -8.85 5.95 16.34
C ALA A 244 -8.62 5.83 14.83
N CYS A 245 -8.18 6.91 14.14
CA CYS A 245 -7.78 6.83 12.74
C CYS A 245 -6.70 5.76 12.50
N ILE A 246 -5.69 5.68 13.39
CA ILE A 246 -4.64 4.64 13.29
C ILE A 246 -5.22 3.24 13.52
N ALA A 247 -6.16 3.09 14.45
CA ALA A 247 -6.75 1.81 14.80
C ALA A 247 -7.68 1.25 13.73
N GLU A 248 -8.34 2.12 12.99
CA GLU A 248 -9.48 1.82 12.12
C GLU A 248 -9.14 1.85 10.62
N HIS A 249 -7.92 2.24 10.23
CA HIS A 249 -7.56 2.44 8.82
C HIS A 249 -7.55 1.17 7.96
N HIS A 250 -7.72 -0.02 8.54
CA HIS A 250 -7.91 -1.29 7.82
C HIS A 250 -9.33 -1.86 7.92
N GLU A 251 -10.27 -1.10 8.50
CA GLU A 251 -11.65 -1.57 8.69
C GLU A 251 -11.78 -2.83 9.56
N ASP A 252 -10.74 -3.14 10.37
CA ASP A 252 -10.77 -4.27 11.31
C ASP A 252 -11.73 -4.04 12.49
N GLN A 253 -12.19 -2.82 12.69
CA GLN A 253 -13.19 -2.40 13.68
C GLN A 253 -14.09 -1.32 13.07
N PRO A 254 -15.33 -1.14 13.64
CA PRO A 254 -16.23 -0.09 13.19
C PRO A 254 -15.60 1.30 13.31
N PHE A 255 -15.83 2.14 12.31
CA PHE A 255 -15.37 3.52 12.34
C PHE A 255 -16.06 4.33 13.45
N SER A 256 -15.24 5.02 14.24
CA SER A 256 -15.72 5.83 15.36
C SER A 256 -16.03 7.29 14.98
N SER A 257 -15.50 7.75 13.84
CA SER A 257 -15.68 9.13 13.37
C SER A 257 -15.63 9.24 11.84
N PRO A 258 -16.21 10.29 11.24
CA PRO A 258 -16.04 10.56 9.81
C PRO A 258 -14.58 10.83 9.41
N GLU A 259 -13.76 11.33 10.32
CA GLU A 259 -12.32 11.53 10.11
C GLU A 259 -11.58 10.20 9.91
N SER A 260 -11.93 9.15 10.69
CA SER A 260 -11.38 7.80 10.49
C SER A 260 -11.75 7.23 9.14
N VAL A 261 -13.00 7.43 8.68
CA VAL A 261 -13.44 7.02 7.34
C VAL A 261 -12.65 7.76 6.27
N ALA A 262 -12.40 9.06 6.44
CA ALA A 262 -11.63 9.85 5.48
C ALA A 262 -10.18 9.36 5.36
N VAL A 263 -9.54 8.98 6.47
CA VAL A 263 -8.20 8.40 6.49
C VAL A 263 -8.18 7.04 5.76
N TYR A 264 -9.11 6.14 6.08
CA TYR A 264 -9.26 4.85 5.40
C TYR A 264 -9.43 5.01 3.89
N ILE A 265 -10.32 5.92 3.44
CA ILE A 265 -10.55 6.18 2.01
C ILE A 265 -9.28 6.73 1.36
N ALA A 266 -8.56 7.65 2.02
CA ALA A 266 -7.35 8.24 1.50
C ALA A 266 -6.23 7.19 1.31
N ASP A 267 -6.05 6.27 2.27
CA ASP A 267 -5.12 5.14 2.16
C ASP A 267 -5.54 4.19 1.03
N ALA A 268 -6.82 3.80 0.98
CA ALA A 268 -7.35 2.92 -0.06
C ALA A 268 -7.13 3.51 -1.47
N ILE A 269 -7.36 4.80 -1.67
CA ILE A 269 -7.11 5.50 -2.94
C ILE A 269 -5.62 5.51 -3.28
N SER A 270 -4.74 5.88 -2.33
CA SER A 270 -3.31 5.91 -2.53
C SER A 270 -2.75 4.51 -2.85
N GLY A 271 -3.26 3.46 -2.19
CA GLY A 271 -2.87 2.08 -2.42
C GLY A 271 -3.45 1.43 -3.68
N ALA A 272 -4.57 1.93 -4.20
CA ALA A 272 -5.28 1.34 -5.35
C ALA A 272 -4.77 1.80 -6.72
N ARG A 273 -3.93 2.83 -6.78
CA ARG A 273 -3.43 3.36 -8.04
C ARG A 273 -2.53 2.37 -8.78
N PRO A 274 -2.48 2.40 -10.12
CA PRO A 274 -1.56 1.58 -10.90
C PRO A 274 -0.10 1.80 -10.46
N GLY A 275 0.59 0.72 -10.10
CA GLY A 275 1.99 0.75 -9.66
C GLY A 275 2.23 0.98 -8.17
N ALA A 276 1.20 1.23 -7.36
CA ALA A 276 1.36 1.37 -5.91
C ALA A 276 1.51 0.03 -5.17
N ARG A 277 0.84 -1.01 -5.67
CA ARG A 277 0.95 -2.37 -5.12
C ARG A 277 1.76 -3.25 -6.06
N TYR A 278 2.88 -3.77 -5.57
CA TYR A 278 3.62 -4.81 -6.26
C TYR A 278 3.05 -6.18 -5.91
N GLU A 279 2.64 -6.86 -6.95
CA GLU A 279 2.51 -8.29 -6.97
C GLU A 279 3.71 -8.84 -7.75
N ASN A 280 4.37 -9.87 -7.25
CA ASN A 280 5.39 -10.56 -8.03
C ASN A 280 4.78 -10.91 -9.40
N HIS A 281 5.40 -10.48 -10.50
CA HIS A 281 4.86 -10.65 -11.84
C HIS A 281 4.46 -12.10 -12.11
N GLU A 282 5.22 -13.06 -11.57
CA GLU A 282 4.90 -14.49 -11.70
C GLU A 282 3.65 -14.89 -10.90
N GLU A 283 3.46 -14.36 -9.70
CA GLU A 283 2.27 -14.62 -8.89
C GLU A 283 1.04 -13.95 -9.49
N TYR A 284 1.20 -12.73 -9.98
CA TYR A 284 0.17 -12.02 -10.73
C TYR A 284 -0.26 -12.81 -11.96
N MET A 285 0.69 -13.27 -12.79
CA MET A 285 0.39 -14.04 -13.99
C MET A 285 -0.28 -15.38 -13.65
N LYS A 286 0.22 -16.10 -12.64
CA LYS A 286 -0.39 -17.33 -12.15
C LYS A 286 -1.83 -17.13 -11.67
N ARG A 287 -2.10 -16.03 -10.98
CA ARG A 287 -3.44 -15.69 -10.53
C ARG A 287 -4.36 -15.35 -11.69
N MET A 288 -3.90 -14.52 -12.67
CA MET A 288 -4.69 -14.22 -13.88
C MET A 288 -5.03 -15.49 -14.65
N GLU A 289 -4.06 -16.36 -14.87
CA GLU A 289 -4.22 -17.64 -15.52
C GLU A 289 -5.19 -18.55 -14.74
N ALA A 290 -5.08 -18.62 -13.42
CA ALA A 290 -5.99 -19.41 -12.59
C ALA A 290 -7.45 -18.92 -12.69
N LEU A 291 -7.68 -17.61 -12.69
CA LEU A 291 -9.02 -17.04 -12.89
C LEU A 291 -9.60 -17.42 -14.26
N GLU A 292 -8.80 -17.30 -15.33
CA GLU A 292 -9.22 -17.62 -16.68
C GLU A 292 -9.45 -19.13 -16.87
N VAL A 293 -8.61 -19.98 -16.26
CA VAL A 293 -8.74 -21.45 -16.29
C VAL A 293 -10.04 -21.91 -15.59
N ILE A 294 -10.38 -21.32 -14.43
CA ILE A 294 -11.63 -21.64 -13.75
C ILE A 294 -12.82 -21.36 -14.66
N ALA A 295 -12.87 -20.19 -15.30
CA ALA A 295 -13.97 -19.81 -16.17
C ALA A 295 -14.02 -20.68 -17.45
N THR A 296 -12.88 -20.93 -18.07
CA THR A 296 -12.81 -21.75 -19.31
C THR A 296 -13.04 -23.25 -19.09
N SER A 297 -13.07 -23.70 -17.85
CA SER A 297 -13.41 -25.10 -17.52
C SER A 297 -14.89 -25.46 -17.73
N TYR A 298 -15.76 -24.48 -17.98
CA TYR A 298 -17.17 -24.69 -18.29
C TYR A 298 -17.38 -24.86 -19.80
N ASP A 299 -18.11 -25.87 -20.24
CA ASP A 299 -18.31 -26.23 -21.64
C ASP A 299 -19.06 -25.14 -22.44
N GLU A 300 -19.80 -24.30 -21.77
CA GLU A 300 -20.54 -23.17 -22.34
C GLU A 300 -19.63 -21.95 -22.59
N VAL A 301 -18.42 -21.93 -22.04
CA VAL A 301 -17.52 -20.77 -22.12
C VAL A 301 -16.64 -20.89 -23.36
N LYS A 302 -16.66 -19.84 -24.18
CA LYS A 302 -15.81 -19.70 -25.37
C LYS A 302 -14.44 -19.15 -25.02
N LYS A 303 -14.39 -18.10 -24.17
CA LYS A 303 -13.18 -17.41 -23.71
C LYS A 303 -13.47 -16.71 -22.39
N ALA A 304 -12.44 -16.53 -21.59
CA ALA A 304 -12.46 -15.70 -20.42
C ALA A 304 -11.23 -14.78 -20.40
N TYR A 305 -11.38 -13.60 -19.81
CA TYR A 305 -10.31 -12.63 -19.65
C TYR A 305 -10.36 -12.03 -18.25
N ALA A 306 -9.26 -12.16 -17.53
CA ALA A 306 -9.05 -11.42 -16.30
C ALA A 306 -8.58 -9.99 -16.65
N VAL A 307 -9.40 -8.99 -16.34
CA VAL A 307 -9.13 -7.57 -16.63
C VAL A 307 -9.11 -6.76 -15.34
N GLN A 308 -8.72 -5.49 -15.41
CA GLN A 308 -8.60 -4.59 -14.26
C GLN A 308 -7.72 -5.18 -13.13
N ALA A 309 -6.56 -5.71 -13.50
CA ALA A 309 -5.64 -6.38 -12.58
C ALA A 309 -6.28 -7.53 -11.78
N GLY A 310 -7.21 -8.28 -12.40
CA GLY A 310 -7.88 -9.42 -11.81
C GLY A 310 -9.09 -9.09 -10.94
N ARG A 311 -9.55 -7.84 -10.94
CA ARG A 311 -10.78 -7.42 -10.24
C ARG A 311 -12.05 -7.69 -11.03
N GLU A 312 -11.94 -7.91 -12.34
CA GLU A 312 -13.04 -8.32 -13.20
C GLU A 312 -12.64 -9.52 -14.01
N LEU A 313 -13.46 -10.58 -13.98
CA LEU A 313 -13.35 -11.76 -14.83
C LEU A 313 -14.47 -11.69 -15.88
N ARG A 314 -14.08 -11.40 -17.11
CA ARG A 314 -15.02 -11.26 -18.24
C ARG A 314 -15.10 -12.57 -18.99
N VAL A 315 -16.29 -13.18 -19.01
CA VAL A 315 -16.56 -14.51 -19.55
C VAL A 315 -17.47 -14.41 -20.76
N ILE A 316 -17.04 -14.94 -21.91
CA ILE A 316 -17.79 -14.92 -23.16
C ILE A 316 -18.32 -16.32 -23.42
N LEU A 317 -19.63 -16.47 -23.57
CA LEU A 317 -20.29 -17.74 -23.80
C LEU A 317 -20.32 -18.12 -25.28
N ILE A 318 -20.47 -19.43 -25.52
CA ILE A 318 -20.82 -20.02 -26.82
C ILE A 318 -22.34 -19.94 -26.95
N PRO A 319 -22.89 -19.10 -27.87
CA PRO A 319 -24.33 -18.87 -27.92
C PRO A 319 -25.15 -20.13 -28.20
N GLU A 320 -24.58 -21.08 -28.95
CA GLU A 320 -25.21 -22.35 -29.33
C GLU A 320 -25.31 -23.35 -28.17
N LYS A 321 -24.45 -23.19 -27.16
CA LYS A 321 -24.39 -24.07 -25.98
C LYS A 321 -25.01 -23.45 -24.73
N SER A 322 -25.47 -22.18 -24.79
CA SER A 322 -25.97 -21.43 -23.64
C SER A 322 -27.28 -20.75 -23.92
N LYS A 323 -28.11 -20.56 -22.90
CA LYS A 323 -29.36 -19.80 -22.91
C LYS A 323 -29.20 -18.53 -22.07
N ASP A 324 -30.15 -17.60 -22.21
CA ASP A 324 -30.10 -16.36 -21.45
C ASP A 324 -30.20 -16.58 -19.92
N ASP A 325 -30.95 -17.63 -19.49
CA ASP A 325 -31.06 -18.02 -18.09
C ASP A 325 -29.73 -18.54 -17.51
N ASP A 326 -28.87 -19.12 -18.35
CA ASP A 326 -27.58 -19.69 -17.93
C ASP A 326 -26.56 -18.59 -17.54
N VAL A 327 -26.72 -17.38 -18.07
CA VAL A 327 -25.78 -16.26 -17.85
C VAL A 327 -25.64 -15.95 -16.36
N THR A 328 -26.76 -15.80 -15.65
CA THR A 328 -26.75 -15.48 -14.20
C THR A 328 -26.31 -16.65 -13.35
N LEU A 329 -26.67 -17.87 -13.72
CA LEU A 329 -26.28 -19.08 -13.01
C LEU A 329 -24.79 -19.34 -13.13
N LEU A 330 -24.22 -19.22 -14.33
CA LEU A 330 -22.79 -19.35 -14.58
C LEU A 330 -21.98 -18.26 -13.88
N ALA A 331 -22.45 -17.01 -13.87
CA ALA A 331 -21.79 -15.93 -13.14
C ALA A 331 -21.66 -16.26 -11.64
N SER A 332 -22.74 -16.77 -11.04
CA SER A 332 -22.75 -17.18 -9.64
C SER A 332 -21.86 -18.39 -9.36
N SER A 333 -21.91 -19.41 -10.23
CA SER A 333 -21.09 -20.62 -10.09
C SER A 333 -19.59 -20.34 -10.23
N ILE A 334 -19.21 -19.51 -11.20
CA ILE A 334 -17.82 -19.10 -11.42
C ILE A 334 -17.33 -18.25 -10.23
N ARG A 335 -18.12 -17.29 -9.75
CA ARG A 335 -17.81 -16.51 -8.54
C ARG A 335 -17.51 -17.41 -7.34
N ASP A 336 -18.38 -18.38 -7.08
CA ASP A 336 -18.25 -19.28 -5.91
C ASP A 336 -17.01 -20.17 -6.01
N ARG A 337 -16.63 -20.58 -7.22
CA ARG A 337 -15.38 -21.32 -7.44
C ARG A 337 -14.16 -20.42 -7.29
N VAL A 338 -14.18 -19.24 -7.87
CA VAL A 338 -13.09 -18.24 -7.72
C VAL A 338 -12.84 -17.95 -6.25
N ALA A 339 -13.90 -17.72 -5.47
CA ALA A 339 -13.78 -17.46 -4.03
C ALA A 339 -13.19 -18.62 -3.22
N LYS A 340 -13.30 -19.87 -3.70
CA LYS A 340 -12.78 -21.07 -3.03
C LYS A 340 -11.36 -21.45 -3.47
N GLU A 341 -11.06 -21.25 -4.75
CA GLU A 341 -9.87 -21.82 -5.39
C GLU A 341 -8.74 -20.81 -5.59
N VAL A 342 -9.04 -19.50 -5.59
CA VAL A 342 -8.03 -18.45 -5.84
C VAL A 342 -8.01 -17.44 -4.72
N VAL A 343 -6.82 -17.21 -4.15
CA VAL A 343 -6.62 -16.12 -3.19
C VAL A 343 -6.48 -14.81 -3.98
N VAL A 344 -7.48 -13.93 -3.86
CA VAL A 344 -7.49 -12.62 -4.53
C VAL A 344 -7.48 -11.50 -3.50
N PRO A 345 -6.65 -10.47 -3.69
CA PRO A 345 -6.70 -9.28 -2.86
C PRO A 345 -7.92 -8.42 -3.27
N GLY A 346 -9.00 -8.51 -2.50
CA GLY A 346 -10.25 -7.77 -2.73
C GLY A 346 -11.32 -8.54 -3.47
N THR A 347 -12.36 -7.85 -3.93
CA THR A 347 -13.52 -8.42 -4.66
C THR A 347 -13.21 -8.64 -6.13
N VAL A 348 -13.64 -9.79 -6.67
CA VAL A 348 -13.62 -10.07 -8.12
C VAL A 348 -15.04 -10.05 -8.64
N THR A 349 -15.31 -9.18 -9.61
CA THR A 349 -16.58 -9.14 -10.33
C THR A 349 -16.55 -10.13 -11.50
N VAL A 350 -17.49 -11.06 -11.57
CA VAL A 350 -17.62 -11.99 -12.69
C VAL A 350 -18.70 -11.48 -13.63
N THR A 351 -18.29 -11.06 -14.82
CA THR A 351 -19.19 -10.56 -15.89
C THR A 351 -19.32 -11.62 -16.97
N VAL A 352 -20.48 -12.25 -17.07
CA VAL A 352 -20.76 -13.25 -18.12
C VAL A 352 -21.55 -12.60 -19.26
N ILE A 353 -21.07 -12.79 -20.49
CA ILE A 353 -21.62 -12.17 -21.70
C ILE A 353 -22.00 -13.26 -22.69
N ARG A 354 -23.25 -13.26 -23.11
CA ARG A 354 -23.77 -14.02 -24.24
C ARG A 354 -24.12 -13.08 -25.39
N GLU A 355 -23.46 -13.22 -26.53
CA GLU A 355 -23.63 -12.30 -27.67
C GLU A 355 -24.07 -13.07 -28.92
N LEU A 356 -25.18 -12.65 -29.52
CA LEU A 356 -25.67 -13.13 -30.83
C LEU A 356 -25.48 -12.04 -31.87
N ARG A 357 -24.81 -12.38 -32.96
CA ARG A 357 -24.60 -11.45 -34.10
C ARG A 357 -25.34 -11.94 -35.35
N GLY A 358 -26.24 -11.15 -35.87
CA GLY A 358 -26.85 -11.34 -37.19
C GLY A 358 -26.25 -10.37 -38.21
N GLN A 359 -25.85 -10.84 -39.39
CA GLN A 359 -25.37 -9.99 -40.51
C GLN A 359 -26.23 -10.21 -41.74
N ALA A 360 -26.65 -9.13 -42.39
CA ALA A 360 -27.28 -9.13 -43.71
C ALA A 360 -26.56 -8.16 -44.64
N GLN A 361 -26.28 -8.59 -45.86
CA GLN A 361 -25.68 -7.73 -46.90
C GLN A 361 -26.72 -7.36 -47.93
N THR A 362 -26.81 -6.07 -48.28
CA THR A 362 -27.54 -5.60 -49.48
C THR A 362 -26.68 -5.86 -50.70
N LYS A 363 -27.30 -6.37 -51.77
CA LYS A 363 -26.65 -6.48 -53.10
C LYS A 363 -26.55 -5.12 -53.73
#